data_4adc1a72891ceb6f6c36a1569e9e913e
#
_entry.id   4adc1a72891ceb6f6c36a1569e9e913e
#
_cell.length_a   1.000
_cell.length_b   1.000
_cell.length_c   1.000
_cell.angle_alpha   90.00
_cell.angle_beta   90.00
_cell.angle_gamma   90.00
#
_symmetry.space_group_name_H-M   'P 1'
#
loop_
_entity.id
_entity.type
_entity.pdbx_description
1 polymer ?
#
loop_
_entity_poly.entity_id
_entity_poly.type
_entity_poly.pdbx_seq_one_letter_code
_entity_poly.pdbx_strand_id
1 'polypeptide(L)'
;DFADLNRDGHDDMLVLDMLARQQARRLVHLGKEKPIPIIVGQFDDRPRYNRNVLLVSRGDGTWFEAANYAGLEASDWSWAAAFMDVDLDGLEDVLITNGFSFDTMDIDSNNRVIAIQKARKLSTAELKRLRKHRPPWPSANAAFRNLGGLKFEPAPEGWGFAHVGISYGMALADLDNDGDQDVVVNNLNQAAGLYRNESNRPRLAVRLRGRGGNRAGIGARIRLTNGDRVLSQEMIAGGRYLSGDDPVRVFAAGSPGPHRLEVLWRGGARSLLEDVQANRLYEIHEPSRLAKPPKKTPRPRPLFEDVSSRLLHRHEQAPVNDFVTQPLLPRRASQAGPGVAWLDADRDGWEELAIVGKAGLELFGNTAGWFKRVNDPSAEVPAWDA
;
A
#
# COMPACT_ATOMS: atom_id res chain seq x y z
N ASP A 1 -2.27 0.76 7.55
CA ASP A 1 -3.43 1.62 7.67
C ASP A 1 -4.11 1.80 6.31
N PHE A 2 -5.35 2.31 6.30
CA PHE A 2 -6.16 2.49 5.09
C PHE A 2 -6.70 3.92 5.04
N ALA A 3 -6.63 4.53 3.85
CA ALA A 3 -7.28 5.81 3.53
C ALA A 3 -7.42 5.98 2.01
N ASP A 4 -8.33 6.84 1.58
CA ASP A 4 -8.50 7.25 0.18
C ASP A 4 -7.52 8.39 -0.14
N LEU A 5 -6.28 8.04 -0.52
CA LEU A 5 -5.17 8.98 -0.66
C LEU A 5 -5.23 9.82 -1.95
N ASN A 6 -5.86 9.27 -2.99
CA ASN A 6 -5.95 9.89 -4.31
C ASN A 6 -7.34 10.47 -4.61
N ARG A 7 -8.30 10.35 -3.66
CA ARG A 7 -9.67 10.86 -3.74
C ARG A 7 -10.52 10.21 -4.84
N ASP A 8 -10.27 8.94 -5.15
CA ASP A 8 -11.04 8.17 -6.12
C ASP A 8 -12.26 7.43 -5.50
N GLY A 9 -12.42 7.51 -4.18
CA GLY A 9 -13.50 6.89 -3.41
C GLY A 9 -13.19 5.45 -2.97
N HIS A 10 -11.97 4.98 -3.18
CA HIS A 10 -11.48 3.66 -2.76
C HIS A 10 -10.32 3.83 -1.79
N ASP A 11 -10.33 3.04 -0.72
CA ASP A 11 -9.24 3.12 0.25
C ASP A 11 -7.98 2.46 -0.30
N ASP A 12 -6.85 3.13 -0.13
CA ASP A 12 -5.50 2.63 -0.35
C ASP A 12 -4.95 2.02 0.94
N MET A 13 -3.88 1.23 0.86
CA MET A 13 -3.32 0.52 2.02
C MET A 13 -1.82 0.75 2.14
N LEU A 14 -1.37 1.27 3.28
CA LEU A 14 0.05 1.34 3.66
C LEU A 14 0.38 0.20 4.62
N VAL A 15 1.38 -0.60 4.25
CA VAL A 15 1.99 -1.64 5.07
C VAL A 15 3.42 -1.26 5.39
N LEU A 16 3.76 -1.22 6.67
CA LEU A 16 5.10 -0.85 7.13
C LEU A 16 6.02 -2.07 7.22
N ASP A 17 7.29 -1.86 6.94
CA ASP A 17 8.38 -2.81 7.11
C ASP A 17 9.65 -2.05 7.58
N MET A 18 10.79 -2.70 7.55
CA MET A 18 12.06 -2.25 8.16
C MET A 18 13.08 -1.85 7.08
N LEU A 19 12.94 -0.66 6.52
CA LEU A 19 13.97 -0.10 5.65
C LEU A 19 14.47 1.22 6.22
N ALA A 20 15.76 1.29 6.51
CA ALA A 20 16.39 2.51 7.02
C ALA A 20 16.29 3.64 5.99
N ARG A 21 15.92 4.85 6.43
CA ARG A 21 15.91 6.04 5.58
C ARG A 21 17.32 6.47 5.18
N GLN A 22 18.26 6.37 6.11
CA GLN A 22 19.64 6.79 5.90
C GLN A 22 20.46 5.72 5.16
N GLN A 23 21.14 6.11 4.10
CA GLN A 23 22.00 5.23 3.30
C GLN A 23 23.09 4.53 4.13
N ALA A 24 23.72 5.24 5.05
CA ALA A 24 24.73 4.65 5.93
C ALA A 24 24.18 3.47 6.74
N ARG A 25 22.96 3.59 7.24
CA ARG A 25 22.31 2.50 7.99
C ARG A 25 21.92 1.35 7.07
N ARG A 26 21.44 1.64 5.85
CA ARG A 26 21.15 0.59 4.84
C ARG A 26 22.38 -0.27 4.58
N LEU A 27 23.58 0.34 4.50
CA LEU A 27 24.84 -0.40 4.29
C LEU A 27 25.19 -1.34 5.45
N VAL A 28 24.89 -0.95 6.68
CA VAL A 28 25.07 -1.81 7.87
C VAL A 28 24.09 -2.99 7.88
N HIS A 29 22.91 -2.80 7.31
CA HIS A 29 21.88 -3.82 7.22
C HIS A 29 21.99 -4.72 5.98
N LEU A 30 22.78 -4.32 4.98
CA LEU A 30 23.06 -5.15 3.80
C LEU A 30 23.95 -6.33 4.20
N GLY A 31 23.29 -7.41 4.62
CA GLY A 31 23.94 -8.70 4.81
C GLY A 31 24.38 -9.34 3.50
N LYS A 32 25.09 -10.46 3.60
CA LYS A 32 25.31 -11.38 2.47
C LYS A 32 24.00 -12.08 2.15
N GLU A 33 23.00 -11.35 1.74
CA GLU A 33 21.80 -11.96 1.15
C GLU A 33 22.23 -12.60 -0.16
N LYS A 34 22.19 -13.92 -0.20
CA LYS A 34 22.29 -14.62 -1.48
C LYS A 34 21.10 -14.17 -2.32
N PRO A 35 21.34 -13.69 -3.54
CA PRO A 35 20.23 -13.37 -4.42
C PRO A 35 19.29 -14.57 -4.49
N ILE A 36 18.04 -14.41 -4.08
CA ILE A 36 17.03 -15.45 -4.26
C ILE A 36 16.83 -15.56 -5.77
N PRO A 37 17.10 -16.72 -6.40
CA PRO A 37 16.88 -16.86 -7.83
C PRO A 37 15.40 -16.65 -8.11
N ILE A 38 15.08 -15.61 -8.88
CA ILE A 38 13.71 -15.38 -9.35
C ILE A 38 13.46 -16.42 -10.45
N ILE A 39 12.66 -17.43 -10.16
CA ILE A 39 12.21 -18.41 -11.16
C ILE A 39 10.94 -17.80 -11.79
N VAL A 40 11.06 -17.40 -13.05
CA VAL A 40 9.94 -16.80 -13.78
C VAL A 40 8.77 -17.79 -13.85
N GLY A 41 7.58 -17.35 -13.47
CA GLY A 41 6.38 -18.19 -13.42
C GLY A 41 6.19 -18.98 -12.13
N GLN A 42 7.12 -18.92 -11.19
CA GLN A 42 6.97 -19.51 -9.86
C GLN A 42 6.46 -18.42 -8.90
N PHE A 43 5.17 -18.45 -8.60
CA PHE A 43 4.52 -17.42 -7.76
C PHE A 43 4.80 -17.63 -6.26
N ASP A 44 5.29 -18.79 -5.87
CA ASP A 44 5.56 -19.15 -4.46
C ASP A 44 6.87 -18.55 -3.93
N ASP A 45 7.82 -18.24 -4.82
CA ASP A 45 9.12 -17.66 -4.48
C ASP A 45 9.11 -16.13 -4.70
N ARG A 46 8.14 -15.45 -4.14
CA ARG A 46 8.12 -13.98 -4.18
C ARG A 46 9.29 -13.44 -3.38
N PRO A 47 10.19 -12.65 -3.97
CA PRO A 47 11.29 -12.05 -3.24
C PRO A 47 10.70 -11.14 -2.16
N ARG A 48 11.18 -11.28 -0.93
CA ARG A 48 10.85 -10.38 0.18
C ARG A 48 11.77 -9.17 0.09
N TYR A 49 11.16 -8.01 0.00
CA TYR A 49 11.87 -6.74 0.10
C TYR A 49 11.54 -6.12 1.44
N ASN A 50 12.55 -5.82 2.25
CA ASN A 50 12.39 -5.10 3.51
C ASN A 50 12.16 -3.62 3.19
N ARG A 51 10.95 -3.26 2.82
CA ARG A 51 10.52 -1.88 2.57
C ARG A 51 9.03 -1.74 2.79
N ASN A 52 8.58 -0.53 3.06
CA ASN A 52 7.16 -0.25 3.09
C ASN A 52 6.52 -0.53 1.73
N VAL A 53 5.24 -0.86 1.77
CA VAL A 53 4.41 -1.14 0.60
C VAL A 53 3.19 -0.24 0.64
N LEU A 54 3.00 0.56 -0.40
CA LEU A 54 1.79 1.32 -0.62
C LEU A 54 1.00 0.67 -1.75
N LEU A 55 -0.10 0.02 -1.41
CA LEU A 55 -1.02 -0.57 -2.37
C LEU A 55 -2.13 0.43 -2.67
N VAL A 56 -2.20 0.88 -3.92
CA VAL A 56 -3.22 1.79 -4.39
C VAL A 56 -4.31 0.99 -5.10
N SER A 57 -5.55 1.19 -4.67
CA SER A 57 -6.73 0.52 -5.19
C SER A 57 -7.07 1.04 -6.60
N ARG A 58 -7.52 0.14 -7.48
CA ARG A 58 -8.09 0.50 -8.79
C ARG A 58 -9.61 0.48 -8.82
N GLY A 59 -10.23 0.18 -7.68
CA GLY A 59 -11.69 0.09 -7.58
C GLY A 59 -12.32 -1.15 -8.21
N ASP A 60 -11.56 -1.97 -8.90
CA ASP A 60 -11.98 -3.22 -9.55
C ASP A 60 -11.59 -4.49 -8.77
N GLY A 61 -11.01 -4.32 -7.59
CA GLY A 61 -10.47 -5.39 -6.75
C GLY A 61 -9.00 -5.69 -7.02
N THR A 62 -8.35 -4.97 -7.92
CA THR A 62 -6.90 -5.03 -8.16
C THR A 62 -6.17 -3.84 -7.53
N TRP A 63 -4.87 -4.00 -7.32
CA TRP A 63 -4.02 -3.03 -6.64
C TRP A 63 -2.71 -2.87 -7.40
N PHE A 64 -2.08 -1.70 -7.30
CA PHE A 64 -0.70 -1.52 -7.74
C PHE A 64 0.15 -0.96 -6.60
N GLU A 65 1.43 -1.29 -6.60
CA GLU A 65 2.39 -0.89 -5.57
C GLU A 65 3.05 0.43 -5.96
N ALA A 66 3.00 1.42 -5.08
CA ALA A 66 3.41 2.79 -5.35
C ALA A 66 4.40 3.38 -4.32
N ALA A 67 4.90 2.63 -3.31
CA ALA A 67 5.69 3.21 -2.23
C ALA A 67 6.93 3.97 -2.71
N ASN A 68 7.68 3.44 -3.68
CA ASN A 68 8.82 4.14 -4.26
C ASN A 68 8.43 5.41 -5.03
N TYR A 69 7.30 5.35 -5.75
CA TYR A 69 6.77 6.52 -6.45
C TYR A 69 6.33 7.60 -5.47
N ALA A 70 5.70 7.17 -4.38
CA ALA A 70 5.15 8.04 -3.36
C ALA A 70 6.21 8.65 -2.42
N GLY A 71 7.41 8.07 -2.34
CA GLY A 71 8.44 8.49 -1.37
C GLY A 71 8.22 7.91 0.03
N LEU A 72 7.44 6.82 0.14
CA LEU A 72 7.09 6.16 1.40
C LEU A 72 7.77 4.81 1.58
N GLU A 73 8.69 4.41 0.70
CA GLU A 73 9.32 3.08 0.72
C GLU A 73 10.15 2.81 1.99
N ALA A 74 10.60 3.86 2.68
CA ALA A 74 11.50 3.76 3.83
C ALA A 74 11.08 4.66 4.98
N SER A 75 11.01 4.09 6.18
CA SER A 75 10.65 4.83 7.40
C SER A 75 11.42 4.36 8.64
N ASP A 76 12.53 3.66 8.48
CA ASP A 76 13.33 3.02 9.53
C ASP A 76 12.68 1.72 10.08
N TRP A 77 12.80 1.41 11.37
CA TRP A 77 12.14 0.26 11.98
C TRP A 77 10.77 0.66 12.50
N SER A 78 9.77 0.42 11.70
CA SER A 78 8.44 0.99 11.88
C SER A 78 7.46 0.04 12.54
N TRP A 79 6.49 0.59 13.31
CA TRP A 79 5.49 -0.16 14.06
C TRP A 79 4.05 0.24 13.75
N ALA A 80 3.66 1.46 14.07
CA ALA A 80 2.34 1.97 13.78
C ALA A 80 2.38 2.99 12.65
N ALA A 81 1.41 2.89 11.74
CA ALA A 81 1.09 3.93 10.79
C ALA A 81 -0.23 4.59 11.16
N ALA A 82 -0.35 5.89 10.91
CA ALA A 82 -1.61 6.61 10.94
C ALA A 82 -1.72 7.48 9.68
N PHE A 83 -2.82 7.32 8.94
CA PHE A 83 -3.29 8.34 8.04
C PHE A 83 -4.09 9.37 8.83
N MET A 84 -3.70 10.63 8.71
CA MET A 84 -4.31 11.76 9.41
C MET A 84 -4.06 13.02 8.59
N ASP A 85 -5.08 13.80 8.35
CA ASP A 85 -4.94 15.13 7.74
C ASP A 85 -4.46 16.11 8.82
N VAL A 86 -3.13 16.17 9.02
CA VAL A 86 -2.50 16.89 10.14
C VAL A 86 -2.69 18.40 10.02
N ASP A 87 -2.51 18.93 8.82
CA ASP A 87 -2.62 20.37 8.58
C ASP A 87 -3.99 20.81 8.03
N LEU A 88 -4.96 19.88 8.00
CA LEU A 88 -6.35 20.09 7.57
C LEU A 88 -6.45 20.73 6.17
N ASP A 89 -5.61 20.25 5.22
CA ASP A 89 -5.66 20.68 3.83
C ASP A 89 -6.58 19.82 2.94
N GLY A 90 -7.12 18.75 3.51
CA GLY A 90 -8.01 17.79 2.87
C GLY A 90 -7.29 16.60 2.25
N LEU A 91 -6.00 16.40 2.54
CA LEU A 91 -5.21 15.23 2.12
C LEU A 91 -4.69 14.52 3.37
N GLU A 92 -4.86 13.20 3.46
CA GLU A 92 -4.28 12.45 4.58
C GLU A 92 -2.77 12.37 4.46
N ASP A 93 -2.09 12.82 5.50
CA ASP A 93 -0.66 12.67 5.74
C ASP A 93 -0.36 11.32 6.39
N VAL A 94 0.92 11.01 6.57
CA VAL A 94 1.36 9.76 7.21
C VAL A 94 2.20 10.05 8.44
N LEU A 95 1.78 9.51 9.58
CA LEU A 95 2.57 9.46 10.82
C LEU A 95 3.03 8.03 11.07
N ILE A 96 4.30 7.84 11.46
CA ILE A 96 4.90 6.51 11.67
C ILE A 96 5.73 6.51 12.94
N THR A 97 5.46 5.53 13.84
CA THR A 97 6.28 5.29 15.02
C THR A 97 7.42 4.33 14.71
N ASN A 98 8.62 4.63 15.23
CA ASN A 98 9.85 3.96 14.90
C ASN A 98 10.67 3.52 16.10
N GLY A 99 11.66 2.66 15.82
CA GLY A 99 12.69 2.23 16.77
C GLY A 99 12.57 0.78 17.20
N PHE A 100 13.71 0.18 17.57
CA PHE A 100 13.74 -1.19 18.04
C PHE A 100 14.79 -1.42 19.12
N SER A 101 14.49 -2.30 20.07
CA SER A 101 15.36 -2.58 21.22
C SER A 101 16.62 -3.36 20.85
N PHE A 102 16.60 -4.12 19.76
CA PHE A 102 17.68 -5.02 19.35
C PHE A 102 17.79 -5.03 17.84
N ASP A 103 18.71 -4.28 17.27
CA ASP A 103 18.94 -4.25 15.82
C ASP A 103 19.31 -5.64 15.29
N THR A 104 18.31 -6.38 14.85
CA THR A 104 18.51 -7.72 14.29
C THR A 104 19.00 -7.70 12.85
N MET A 105 19.06 -6.55 12.24
CA MET A 105 19.58 -6.34 10.88
C MET A 105 21.05 -5.92 10.86
N ASP A 106 21.61 -5.49 12.03
CA ASP A 106 23.02 -5.17 12.14
C ASP A 106 23.90 -6.41 11.84
N ILE A 107 24.64 -6.36 10.73
CA ILE A 107 25.39 -7.51 10.21
C ILE A 107 26.54 -7.91 11.11
N ASP A 108 27.23 -6.96 11.73
CA ASP A 108 28.39 -7.27 12.57
C ASP A 108 27.94 -7.97 13.85
N SER A 109 26.87 -7.50 14.45
CA SER A 109 26.25 -8.13 15.61
C SER A 109 25.72 -9.52 15.29
N ASN A 110 25.08 -9.69 14.11
CA ASN A 110 24.61 -11.00 13.65
C ASN A 110 25.78 -11.96 13.41
N ASN A 111 26.86 -11.53 12.77
CA ASN A 111 28.04 -12.36 12.54
C ASN A 111 28.68 -12.82 13.87
N ARG A 112 28.75 -11.95 14.89
CA ARG A 112 29.22 -12.33 16.25
C ARG A 112 28.31 -13.38 16.88
N VAL A 113 26.99 -13.18 16.82
CA VAL A 113 26.02 -14.15 17.36
C VAL A 113 26.13 -15.48 16.64
N ILE A 114 26.24 -15.50 15.31
CA ILE A 114 26.44 -16.72 14.50
C ILE A 114 27.75 -17.41 14.86
N ALA A 115 28.83 -16.69 15.05
CA ALA A 115 30.11 -17.26 15.45
C ALA A 115 30.01 -17.98 16.82
N ILE A 116 29.34 -17.37 17.79
CA ILE A 116 29.09 -17.99 19.11
C ILE A 116 28.22 -19.27 18.96
N GLN A 117 27.19 -19.22 18.14
CA GLN A 117 26.32 -20.37 17.89
C GLN A 117 27.02 -21.52 17.18
N LYS A 118 27.98 -21.23 16.31
CA LYS A 118 28.79 -22.26 15.64
C LYS A 118 29.84 -22.87 16.56
N ALA A 119 30.37 -22.14 17.51
CA ALA A 119 31.41 -22.58 18.44
C ALA A 119 30.89 -23.57 19.48
N ARG A 120 29.61 -23.46 19.88
CA ARG A 120 28.99 -24.40 20.86
C ARG A 120 27.48 -24.42 20.75
N LYS A 121 26.89 -25.54 21.16
CA LYS A 121 25.44 -25.67 21.30
C LYS A 121 24.96 -24.78 22.45
N LEU A 122 23.95 -23.93 22.18
CA LEU A 122 23.40 -23.01 23.13
C LEU A 122 22.02 -23.47 23.60
N SER A 123 21.73 -23.26 24.87
CA SER A 123 20.38 -23.40 25.43
C SER A 123 19.47 -22.24 24.98
N THR A 124 18.16 -22.43 25.09
CA THR A 124 17.17 -21.38 24.78
C THR A 124 17.38 -20.12 25.64
N ALA A 125 17.79 -20.29 26.90
CA ALA A 125 18.08 -19.17 27.81
C ALA A 125 19.30 -18.37 27.36
N GLU A 126 20.36 -19.05 26.91
CA GLU A 126 21.55 -18.38 26.35
C GLU A 126 21.26 -17.66 25.05
N LEU A 127 20.45 -18.27 24.16
CA LEU A 127 20.00 -17.62 22.92
C LEU A 127 19.22 -16.33 23.21
N LYS A 128 18.36 -16.34 24.22
CA LYS A 128 17.65 -15.12 24.65
C LYS A 128 18.62 -14.06 25.21
N ARG A 129 19.66 -14.47 25.94
CA ARG A 129 20.69 -13.53 26.44
C ARG A 129 21.51 -12.94 25.32
N LEU A 130 21.81 -13.68 24.27
CA LEU A 130 22.56 -13.18 23.11
C LEU A 130 21.85 -12.05 22.37
N ARG A 131 20.53 -11.95 22.44
CA ARG A 131 19.80 -10.81 21.89
C ARG A 131 20.26 -9.47 22.50
N LYS A 132 20.65 -9.46 23.77
CA LYS A 132 21.14 -8.26 24.49
C LYS A 132 22.49 -7.76 23.95
N HIS A 133 23.20 -8.55 23.16
CA HIS A 133 24.45 -8.13 22.51
C HIS A 133 24.24 -7.35 21.20
N ARG A 134 22.99 -7.28 20.74
CA ARG A 134 22.64 -6.44 19.60
C ARG A 134 22.42 -5.00 20.06
N PRO A 135 22.92 -4.01 19.32
CA PRO A 135 22.70 -2.61 19.69
C PRO A 135 21.21 -2.28 19.61
N PRO A 136 20.72 -1.33 20.41
CA PRO A 136 19.41 -0.76 20.17
C PRO A 136 19.43 0.09 18.90
N TRP A 137 18.29 0.17 18.25
CA TRP A 137 18.09 1.08 17.13
C TRP A 137 17.00 2.12 17.49
N PRO A 138 17.33 3.14 18.29
CA PRO A 138 16.45 4.28 18.48
C PRO A 138 16.37 5.06 17.17
N SER A 139 15.15 5.34 16.73
CA SER A 139 14.92 6.10 15.50
C SER A 139 13.95 7.24 15.77
N ALA A 140 14.06 8.31 15.00
CA ALA A 140 13.05 9.35 15.01
C ALA A 140 11.73 8.82 14.47
N ASN A 141 10.61 9.13 15.12
CA ASN A 141 9.32 8.97 14.50
C ASN A 141 9.29 9.76 13.18
N ALA A 142 8.53 9.29 12.22
CA ALA A 142 8.47 9.89 10.90
C ALA A 142 7.08 10.46 10.63
N ALA A 143 7.06 11.64 10.02
CA ALA A 143 5.87 12.23 9.45
C ALA A 143 6.14 12.54 7.98
N PHE A 144 5.17 12.29 7.12
CA PHE A 144 5.22 12.60 5.70
C PHE A 144 3.99 13.38 5.30
N ARG A 145 4.20 14.54 4.71
CA ARG A 145 3.14 15.39 4.19
C ARG A 145 2.70 14.91 2.82
N ASN A 146 1.39 14.83 2.61
CA ASN A 146 0.79 14.50 1.32
C ASN A 146 0.71 15.77 0.44
N LEU A 147 1.29 15.70 -0.75
CA LEU A 147 1.28 16.81 -1.73
C LEU A 147 0.22 16.63 -2.82
N GLY A 148 -0.61 15.58 -2.68
CA GLY A 148 -1.51 15.15 -3.74
C GLY A 148 -0.83 14.32 -4.82
N GLY A 149 -1.63 13.66 -5.68
CA GLY A 149 -1.10 12.82 -6.76
C GLY A 149 -0.25 11.63 -6.29
N LEU A 150 -0.52 11.12 -5.08
CA LEU A 150 0.25 10.05 -4.42
C LEU A 150 1.73 10.43 -4.19
N LYS A 151 2.02 11.71 -3.95
CA LYS A 151 3.36 12.19 -3.61
C LYS A 151 3.41 12.62 -2.16
N PHE A 152 4.43 12.15 -1.46
CA PHE A 152 4.69 12.50 -0.07
C PHE A 152 6.12 13.00 0.08
N GLU A 153 6.31 13.91 0.99
CA GLU A 153 7.63 14.40 1.40
C GLU A 153 7.76 14.35 2.92
N PRO A 154 8.99 14.26 3.47
CA PRO A 154 9.18 14.43 4.90
C PRO A 154 8.51 15.71 5.38
N ALA A 155 7.68 15.60 6.42
CA ALA A 155 6.96 16.74 6.95
C ALA A 155 7.93 17.81 7.48
N PRO A 156 7.53 19.10 7.46
CA PRO A 156 8.32 20.17 8.03
C PRO A 156 8.71 19.91 9.49
N GLU A 157 9.91 20.32 9.89
CA GLU A 157 10.38 20.17 11.29
C GLU A 157 9.39 20.78 12.31
N GLY A 158 8.65 21.81 11.91
CA GLY A 158 7.65 22.48 12.72
C GLY A 158 6.45 21.59 13.15
N TRP A 159 6.28 20.41 12.54
CA TRP A 159 5.26 19.46 12.99
C TRP A 159 5.63 18.79 14.32
N GLY A 160 6.90 18.80 14.72
CA GLY A 160 7.33 18.35 16.04
C GLY A 160 7.23 16.84 16.32
N PHE A 161 6.83 16.01 15.34
CA PHE A 161 6.63 14.56 15.50
C PHE A 161 7.91 13.74 15.34
N ALA A 162 9.06 14.25 15.74
CA ALA A 162 10.37 13.63 15.49
C ALA A 162 11.05 13.10 16.77
N HIS A 163 10.29 12.58 17.75
CA HIS A 163 10.85 11.96 18.95
C HIS A 163 11.80 10.82 18.57
N VAL A 164 13.03 10.86 19.09
CA VAL A 164 14.05 9.83 18.90
C VAL A 164 13.99 8.84 20.06
N GLY A 165 13.58 7.63 19.77
CA GLY A 165 13.42 6.60 20.80
C GLY A 165 12.99 5.25 20.20
N ILE A 166 12.26 4.50 20.99
CA ILE A 166 11.62 3.26 20.59
C ILE A 166 10.13 3.43 20.85
N SER A 167 9.41 3.81 19.81
CA SER A 167 7.97 4.11 19.86
C SER A 167 7.20 2.97 19.21
N TYR A 168 6.15 2.48 19.86
CA TYR A 168 5.35 1.35 19.38
C TYR A 168 3.94 1.78 18.99
N GLY A 169 3.02 1.72 19.93
CA GLY A 169 1.62 2.04 19.69
C GLY A 169 1.40 3.54 19.56
N MET A 170 0.44 3.90 18.70
CA MET A 170 -0.01 5.26 18.47
C MET A 170 -1.54 5.27 18.39
N ALA A 171 -2.17 6.26 18.96
CA ALA A 171 -3.62 6.46 18.91
C ALA A 171 -3.94 7.92 18.66
N LEU A 172 -5.06 8.16 17.98
CA LEU A 172 -5.58 9.48 17.66
C LEU A 172 -6.82 9.78 18.50
N ALA A 173 -6.88 10.96 19.09
CA ALA A 173 -8.04 11.46 19.85
C ALA A 173 -7.98 12.99 19.89
N ASP A 174 -9.13 13.62 20.06
CA ASP A 174 -9.23 15.05 20.36
C ASP A 174 -9.11 15.20 21.90
N LEU A 175 -7.92 15.58 22.40
CA LEU A 175 -7.60 15.58 23.84
C LEU A 175 -8.01 16.86 24.54
N ASP A 176 -8.07 17.99 23.84
CA ASP A 176 -8.44 19.29 24.40
C ASP A 176 -9.82 19.79 23.93
N ASN A 177 -10.53 18.99 23.14
CA ASN A 177 -11.87 19.25 22.62
C ASN A 177 -11.95 20.49 21.72
N ASP A 178 -10.91 20.74 20.97
CA ASP A 178 -10.88 21.82 19.98
C ASP A 178 -11.36 21.39 18.58
N GLY A 179 -11.58 20.08 18.40
CA GLY A 179 -12.22 19.48 17.23
C GLY A 179 -11.25 18.98 16.16
N ASP A 180 -9.94 19.02 16.38
CA ASP A 180 -8.96 18.30 15.55
C ASP A 180 -8.46 17.02 16.25
N GLN A 181 -7.54 16.30 15.66
CA GLN A 181 -6.99 15.08 16.23
C GLN A 181 -5.59 15.31 16.73
N ASP A 182 -5.38 14.93 17.99
CA ASP A 182 -4.09 14.84 18.66
C ASP A 182 -3.53 13.43 18.57
N VAL A 183 -2.25 13.29 18.90
CA VAL A 183 -1.55 12.01 18.81
C VAL A 183 -0.96 11.60 20.17
N VAL A 184 -1.25 10.39 20.59
CA VAL A 184 -0.64 9.74 21.75
C VAL A 184 0.27 8.62 21.28
N VAL A 185 1.52 8.59 21.75
CA VAL A 185 2.53 7.58 21.37
C VAL A 185 3.06 6.89 22.63
N ASN A 186 3.10 5.56 22.60
CA ASN A 186 3.73 4.78 23.67
C ASN A 186 5.21 4.54 23.37
N ASN A 187 6.09 5.07 24.23
CA ASN A 187 7.53 4.97 24.12
C ASN A 187 8.09 3.93 25.10
N LEU A 188 8.97 3.04 24.64
CA LEU A 188 9.56 2.00 25.49
C LEU A 188 10.50 2.61 26.53
N ASN A 189 10.23 2.34 27.83
CA ASN A 189 11.01 2.82 28.97
C ASN A 189 11.17 4.34 29.03
N GLN A 190 10.29 5.10 28.40
CA GLN A 190 10.24 6.56 28.41
C GLN A 190 8.81 7.04 28.65
N ALA A 191 8.64 8.33 28.93
CA ALA A 191 7.31 8.92 29.03
C ALA A 191 6.54 8.78 27.70
N ALA A 192 5.23 8.61 27.79
CA ALA A 192 4.37 8.67 26.62
C ALA A 192 4.50 10.05 25.94
N GLY A 193 4.52 10.05 24.62
CA GLY A 193 4.45 11.27 23.82
C GLY A 193 2.99 11.72 23.70
N LEU A 194 2.73 12.98 24.02
CA LEU A 194 1.43 13.63 23.79
C LEU A 194 1.70 14.78 22.82
N TYR A 195 1.13 14.72 21.62
CA TYR A 195 1.30 15.71 20.58
C TYR A 195 -0.05 16.36 20.33
N ARG A 196 -0.20 17.61 20.77
CA ARG A 196 -1.38 18.40 20.50
C ARG A 196 -1.25 18.99 19.11
N ASN A 197 -2.28 18.84 18.31
CA ASN A 197 -2.40 19.51 17.02
C ASN A 197 -2.81 20.98 17.26
N GLU A 198 -2.16 21.90 16.62
CA GLU A 198 -2.43 23.35 16.74
C GLU A 198 -2.98 23.90 15.41
N SER A 199 -3.56 23.05 14.56
CA SER A 199 -4.15 23.49 13.30
C SER A 199 -5.40 24.33 13.57
N ASN A 200 -5.47 25.48 12.95
CA ASN A 200 -6.59 26.40 13.10
C ASN A 200 -7.50 26.49 11.85
N ARG A 201 -7.31 25.57 10.89
CA ARG A 201 -8.15 25.53 9.69
C ARG A 201 -9.58 25.05 10.01
N PRO A 202 -10.57 25.45 9.20
CA PRO A 202 -11.95 25.00 9.37
C PRO A 202 -12.03 23.47 9.28
N ARG A 203 -12.62 22.84 10.28
CA ARG A 203 -12.73 21.39 10.42
C ARG A 203 -14.12 20.97 10.87
N LEU A 204 -14.40 19.70 10.79
CA LEU A 204 -15.66 19.08 11.17
C LEU A 204 -15.40 17.74 11.79
N ALA A 205 -15.84 17.55 13.02
CA ALA A 205 -15.75 16.28 13.73
C ALA A 205 -17.08 15.52 13.67
N VAL A 206 -17.01 14.19 13.47
CA VAL A 206 -18.18 13.33 13.39
C VAL A 206 -18.05 12.18 14.38
N ARG A 207 -19.03 12.07 15.28
CA ARG A 207 -19.21 10.94 16.20
C ARG A 207 -20.47 10.18 15.80
N LEU A 208 -20.35 8.86 15.64
CA LEU A 208 -21.48 8.02 15.30
C LEU A 208 -22.08 7.38 16.53
N ARG A 209 -23.40 7.21 16.52
CA ARG A 209 -24.19 6.48 17.52
C ARG A 209 -24.95 5.36 16.82
N GLY A 210 -24.29 4.22 16.70
CA GLY A 210 -24.87 3.02 16.12
C GLY A 210 -25.84 2.33 17.07
N ARG A 211 -26.57 1.35 16.56
CA ARG A 211 -27.59 0.60 17.29
C ARG A 211 -27.06 -0.74 17.81
N GLY A 212 -27.72 -1.26 18.84
CA GLY A 212 -27.39 -2.55 19.43
C GLY A 212 -25.97 -2.57 20.00
N GLY A 213 -25.20 -3.60 19.66
CA GLY A 213 -23.83 -3.78 20.14
C GLY A 213 -22.80 -2.89 19.43
N ASN A 214 -23.11 -2.35 18.26
CA ASN A 214 -22.19 -1.51 17.48
C ASN A 214 -22.43 -0.02 17.77
N ARG A 215 -22.21 0.39 19.02
CA ARG A 215 -22.53 1.75 19.48
C ARG A 215 -21.70 2.85 18.80
N ALA A 216 -20.47 2.55 18.39
CA ALA A 216 -19.60 3.51 17.71
C ALA A 216 -19.79 3.54 16.18
N GLY A 217 -20.73 2.77 15.62
CA GLY A 217 -20.98 2.74 14.17
C GLY A 217 -19.82 2.15 13.36
N ILE A 218 -19.06 1.22 13.95
CA ILE A 218 -17.89 0.60 13.27
C ILE A 218 -18.31 -0.05 11.94
N GLY A 219 -17.55 0.23 10.88
CA GLY A 219 -17.83 -0.20 9.51
C GLY A 219 -18.80 0.73 8.77
N ALA A 220 -19.18 1.87 9.36
CA ALA A 220 -19.88 2.91 8.63
C ALA A 220 -18.90 3.79 7.86
N ARG A 221 -19.26 4.20 6.65
CA ARG A 221 -18.50 5.13 5.83
C ARG A 221 -19.11 6.52 5.91
N ILE A 222 -18.28 7.49 6.24
CA ILE A 222 -18.66 8.90 6.36
C ILE A 222 -18.09 9.64 5.16
N ARG A 223 -18.90 10.47 4.52
CA ARG A 223 -18.50 11.31 3.38
C ARG A 223 -18.86 12.76 3.64
N LEU A 224 -17.88 13.61 3.54
CA LEU A 224 -18.07 15.07 3.54
C LEU A 224 -17.91 15.58 2.12
N THR A 225 -18.93 16.26 1.61
CA THR A 225 -18.88 16.94 0.30
C THR A 225 -18.83 18.44 0.50
N ASN A 226 -17.80 19.06 -0.08
CA ASN A 226 -17.57 20.51 -0.10
C ASN A 226 -17.30 20.96 -1.56
N GLY A 227 -18.31 21.48 -2.22
CA GLY A 227 -18.24 21.75 -3.66
C GLY A 227 -17.97 20.46 -4.43
N ASP A 228 -16.89 20.45 -5.21
CA ASP A 228 -16.47 19.29 -6.00
C ASP A 228 -15.59 18.28 -5.21
N ARG A 229 -15.21 18.64 -3.98
CA ARG A 229 -14.38 17.75 -3.15
C ARG A 229 -15.25 16.79 -2.35
N VAL A 230 -14.86 15.51 -2.34
CA VAL A 230 -15.45 14.48 -1.49
C VAL A 230 -14.35 13.87 -0.64
N LEU A 231 -14.47 14.03 0.68
CA LEU A 231 -13.62 13.38 1.66
C LEU A 231 -14.35 12.18 2.23
N SER A 232 -13.69 11.03 2.35
CA SER A 232 -14.32 9.79 2.78
C SER A 232 -13.45 9.09 3.83
N GLN A 233 -14.04 8.75 4.97
CA GLN A 233 -13.37 7.97 6.02
C GLN A 233 -14.30 6.86 6.52
N GLU A 234 -13.72 5.72 6.86
CA GLU A 234 -14.45 4.63 7.52
C GLU A 234 -14.31 4.74 9.04
N MET A 235 -15.39 4.45 9.77
CA MET A 235 -15.34 4.28 11.22
C MET A 235 -14.78 2.90 11.54
N ILE A 236 -13.52 2.84 11.94
CA ILE A 236 -12.81 1.59 12.26
C ILE A 236 -12.64 1.42 13.78
N ALA A 237 -12.48 0.18 14.23
CA ALA A 237 -12.11 -0.17 15.61
C ALA A 237 -10.70 -0.76 15.60
N GLY A 238 -9.75 -0.10 16.21
CA GLY A 238 -8.34 -0.48 16.13
C GLY A 238 -7.71 -0.06 14.82
N GLY A 239 -6.95 -0.99 14.17
CA GLY A 239 -6.24 -0.69 12.92
C GLY A 239 -4.81 -0.18 13.14
N ARG A 240 -4.42 0.14 14.36
CA ARG A 240 -3.08 0.55 14.75
C ARG A 240 -2.32 -0.57 15.45
N TYR A 241 -1.00 -0.51 15.47
CA TYR A 241 -0.18 -1.46 16.20
C TYR A 241 -0.51 -1.42 17.71
N LEU A 242 -1.15 -2.48 18.22
CA LEU A 242 -1.58 -2.64 19.63
C LEU A 242 -2.36 -1.44 20.21
N SER A 243 -3.06 -0.68 19.38
CA SER A 243 -3.73 0.55 19.74
C SER A 243 -5.04 0.74 18.97
N GLY A 244 -5.86 1.68 19.42
CA GLY A 244 -7.11 2.07 18.77
C GLY A 244 -7.41 3.54 19.04
N ASP A 245 -7.97 4.20 18.03
CA ASP A 245 -8.32 5.61 18.10
C ASP A 245 -9.66 5.85 18.82
N ASP A 246 -9.88 7.10 19.26
CA ASP A 246 -11.24 7.55 19.62
C ASP A 246 -12.16 7.41 18.39
N PRO A 247 -13.41 6.91 18.59
CA PRO A 247 -14.35 6.75 17.48
C PRO A 247 -14.96 8.09 17.02
N VAL A 248 -14.11 9.04 16.72
CA VAL A 248 -14.41 10.33 16.08
C VAL A 248 -13.62 10.41 14.77
N ARG A 249 -14.25 10.94 13.73
CA ARG A 249 -13.58 11.22 12.47
C ARG A 249 -13.57 12.72 12.24
N VAL A 250 -12.42 13.26 11.89
CA VAL A 250 -12.20 14.67 11.60
C VAL A 250 -11.97 14.87 10.12
N PHE A 251 -12.61 15.88 9.57
CA PHE A 251 -12.51 16.24 8.15
C PHE A 251 -12.12 17.70 8.01
N ALA A 252 -11.19 17.99 7.11
CA ALA A 252 -10.94 19.36 6.67
C ALA A 252 -12.20 19.91 5.98
N ALA A 253 -12.77 20.97 6.52
CA ALA A 253 -13.94 21.60 5.91
C ALA A 253 -13.59 22.54 4.74
N GLY A 254 -12.36 23.07 4.71
CA GLY A 254 -11.88 23.98 3.67
C GLY A 254 -12.55 25.34 3.66
N SER A 255 -13.82 25.42 4.06
CA SER A 255 -14.62 26.65 4.17
C SER A 255 -15.56 26.57 5.38
N PRO A 256 -16.17 27.67 5.83
CA PRO A 256 -17.14 27.63 6.94
C PRO A 256 -18.38 26.77 6.65
N GLY A 257 -18.77 26.61 5.42
CA GLY A 257 -19.96 25.86 4.96
C GLY A 257 -20.81 26.66 3.97
N PRO A 258 -21.98 26.14 3.57
CA PRO A 258 -22.55 24.85 3.98
C PRO A 258 -21.94 23.65 3.29
N HIS A 259 -21.89 22.53 3.98
CA HIS A 259 -21.41 21.25 3.47
C HIS A 259 -22.51 20.19 3.50
N ARG A 260 -22.29 19.09 2.80
CA ARG A 260 -23.15 17.92 2.83
C ARG A 260 -22.40 16.77 3.50
N LEU A 261 -23.02 16.17 4.53
CA LEU A 261 -22.47 15.04 5.27
C LEU A 261 -23.37 13.81 5.09
N GLU A 262 -22.78 12.73 4.61
CA GLU A 262 -23.44 11.47 4.38
C GLU A 262 -22.80 10.38 5.24
N VAL A 263 -23.64 9.55 5.90
CA VAL A 263 -23.18 8.35 6.59
C VAL A 263 -23.87 7.14 5.97
N LEU A 264 -23.07 6.24 5.41
CA LEU A 264 -23.52 4.93 4.98
C LEU A 264 -23.20 3.92 6.10
N TRP A 265 -24.22 3.50 6.82
CA TRP A 265 -24.11 2.57 7.92
C TRP A 265 -23.86 1.15 7.45
N ARG A 266 -23.12 0.36 8.23
CA ARG A 266 -22.80 -1.04 7.90
C ARG A 266 -24.02 -1.88 7.58
N GLY A 267 -25.15 -1.62 8.22
CA GLY A 267 -26.44 -2.27 7.96
C GLY A 267 -27.15 -1.83 6.68
N GLY A 268 -26.56 -0.92 5.89
CA GLY A 268 -27.13 -0.37 4.66
C GLY A 268 -28.08 0.80 4.89
N ALA A 269 -28.30 1.24 6.13
CA ALA A 269 -29.00 2.47 6.43
C ALA A 269 -28.16 3.68 5.97
N ARG A 270 -28.83 4.80 5.71
CA ARG A 270 -28.17 6.05 5.25
C ARG A 270 -28.69 7.23 6.04
N SER A 271 -27.79 8.04 6.56
CA SER A 271 -28.08 9.36 7.11
C SER A 271 -27.53 10.42 6.18
N LEU A 272 -28.28 11.49 5.97
CA LEU A 272 -27.88 12.61 5.14
C LEU A 272 -28.21 13.91 5.87
N LEU A 273 -27.21 14.76 6.01
CA LEU A 273 -27.30 16.09 6.58
C LEU A 273 -26.87 17.09 5.50
N GLU A 274 -27.73 18.02 5.21
CA GLU A 274 -27.43 19.18 4.38
C GLU A 274 -27.13 20.39 5.29
N ASP A 275 -26.51 21.42 4.77
CA ASP A 275 -26.20 22.67 5.47
C ASP A 275 -25.30 22.52 6.71
N VAL A 276 -24.39 21.52 6.67
CA VAL A 276 -23.44 21.28 7.75
C VAL A 276 -22.40 22.43 7.79
N GLN A 277 -22.14 22.93 8.99
CA GLN A 277 -21.18 24.03 9.22
C GLN A 277 -19.88 23.50 9.81
N ALA A 278 -18.76 24.12 9.45
CA ALA A 278 -17.44 23.81 10.04
C ALA A 278 -17.36 24.19 11.53
N ASN A 279 -16.29 23.74 12.17
CA ASN A 279 -15.95 23.98 13.56
C ASN A 279 -17.05 23.49 14.52
N ARG A 280 -17.61 22.31 14.23
CA ARG A 280 -18.62 21.63 15.02
C ARG A 280 -18.38 20.14 15.09
N LEU A 281 -18.75 19.54 16.22
CA LEU A 281 -18.90 18.10 16.39
C LEU A 281 -20.35 17.71 16.05
N TYR A 282 -20.53 16.81 15.08
CA TYR A 282 -21.82 16.25 14.71
C TYR A 282 -21.97 14.85 15.30
N GLU A 283 -22.93 14.68 16.20
CA GLU A 283 -23.31 13.37 16.70
C GLU A 283 -24.47 12.83 15.86
N ILE A 284 -24.23 11.74 15.13
CA ILE A 284 -25.18 11.19 14.15
C ILE A 284 -25.65 9.81 14.61
N HIS A 285 -26.96 9.67 14.77
CA HIS A 285 -27.59 8.43 15.20
C HIS A 285 -27.99 7.56 14.00
N GLU A 286 -27.74 6.25 14.11
CA GLU A 286 -28.16 5.27 13.12
C GLU A 286 -29.69 5.22 13.05
N PRO A 287 -30.32 5.45 11.87
CA PRO A 287 -31.77 5.45 11.73
C PRO A 287 -32.37 4.06 12.00
N SER A 288 -33.58 4.05 12.52
CA SER A 288 -34.31 2.80 12.83
C SER A 288 -34.82 2.05 11.60
N ARG A 289 -34.85 2.70 10.45
CA ARG A 289 -35.39 2.16 9.20
C ARG A 289 -34.31 2.09 8.14
N LEU A 290 -34.15 0.91 7.53
CA LEU A 290 -33.28 0.77 6.37
C LEU A 290 -33.80 1.66 5.24
N ALA A 291 -32.96 2.50 4.68
CA ALA A 291 -33.28 3.15 3.41
C ALA A 291 -33.41 2.08 2.32
N LYS A 292 -34.28 2.30 1.33
CA LYS A 292 -34.29 1.41 0.16
C LYS A 292 -32.88 1.38 -0.43
N PRO A 293 -32.32 0.19 -0.70
CA PRO A 293 -31.01 0.10 -1.29
C PRO A 293 -30.97 0.93 -2.58
N PRO A 294 -29.89 1.69 -2.82
CA PRO A 294 -29.76 2.42 -4.07
C PRO A 294 -29.92 1.44 -5.25
N LYS A 295 -30.62 1.87 -6.29
CA LYS A 295 -30.68 1.07 -7.54
C LYS A 295 -29.23 0.81 -7.97
N LYS A 296 -28.89 -0.48 -8.13
CA LYS A 296 -27.57 -0.83 -8.68
C LYS A 296 -27.42 -0.14 -10.03
N THR A 297 -26.50 0.79 -10.12
CA THR A 297 -26.08 1.36 -11.42
C THR A 297 -25.57 0.20 -12.27
N PRO A 298 -26.05 0.04 -13.51
CA PRO A 298 -25.49 -0.98 -14.39
C PRO A 298 -23.98 -0.74 -14.49
N ARG A 299 -23.18 -1.79 -14.25
CA ARG A 299 -21.74 -1.69 -14.51
C ARG A 299 -21.55 -1.33 -15.99
N PRO A 300 -20.71 -0.37 -16.33
CA PRO A 300 -20.40 -0.10 -17.73
C PRO A 300 -19.88 -1.39 -18.38
N ARG A 301 -20.30 -1.67 -19.60
CA ARG A 301 -19.78 -2.81 -20.34
C ARG A 301 -18.27 -2.61 -20.50
N PRO A 302 -17.44 -3.61 -20.19
CA PRO A 302 -16.01 -3.51 -20.43
C PRO A 302 -15.77 -3.28 -21.93
N LEU A 303 -14.80 -2.44 -22.25
CA LEU A 303 -14.39 -2.17 -23.65
C LEU A 303 -13.67 -3.36 -24.28
N PHE A 304 -13.05 -4.22 -23.46
CA PHE A 304 -12.34 -5.42 -23.88
C PHE A 304 -13.05 -6.65 -23.31
N GLU A 305 -13.13 -7.69 -24.12
CA GLU A 305 -13.57 -9.03 -23.74
C GLU A 305 -12.36 -9.96 -23.81
N ASP A 306 -12.15 -10.79 -22.79
CA ASP A 306 -11.13 -11.82 -22.81
C ASP A 306 -11.58 -12.98 -23.70
N VAL A 307 -10.95 -13.07 -24.84
CA VAL A 307 -11.14 -14.13 -25.85
C VAL A 307 -9.94 -15.07 -25.95
N SER A 308 -9.08 -15.13 -24.96
CA SER A 308 -7.86 -15.96 -24.94
C SER A 308 -8.12 -17.44 -25.22
N SER A 309 -9.33 -17.93 -24.89
CA SER A 309 -9.77 -19.29 -25.22
C SER A 309 -9.82 -19.59 -26.73
N ARG A 310 -9.82 -18.55 -27.59
CA ARG A 310 -9.80 -18.73 -29.05
C ARG A 310 -8.39 -19.02 -29.59
N LEU A 311 -7.34 -18.67 -28.84
CA LEU A 311 -5.97 -18.90 -29.24
C LEU A 311 -5.41 -20.24 -28.75
N LEU A 312 -5.79 -20.69 -27.54
CA LEU A 312 -5.33 -21.94 -26.91
C LEU A 312 -3.82 -22.09 -26.85
N HIS A 313 -3.08 -20.98 -26.80
CA HIS A 313 -1.61 -20.97 -26.68
C HIS A 313 -1.18 -20.80 -25.24
N ARG A 314 -0.17 -21.59 -24.83
CA ARG A 314 0.54 -21.41 -23.57
C ARG A 314 2.03 -21.27 -23.86
N HIS A 315 2.57 -20.11 -23.52
CA HIS A 315 4.00 -19.89 -23.67
C HIS A 315 4.81 -20.71 -22.68
N GLU A 316 5.84 -21.41 -23.19
CA GLU A 316 6.83 -22.11 -22.38
C GLU A 316 8.22 -21.54 -22.70
N GLN A 317 8.95 -21.17 -21.67
CA GLN A 317 10.30 -20.64 -21.79
C GLN A 317 11.27 -21.46 -20.94
N ALA A 318 12.41 -21.86 -21.53
CA ALA A 318 13.48 -22.48 -20.76
C ALA A 318 14.15 -21.44 -19.85
N PRO A 319 14.47 -21.75 -18.58
CA PRO A 319 15.22 -20.85 -17.74
C PRO A 319 16.61 -20.61 -18.32
N VAL A 320 16.96 -19.36 -18.58
CA VAL A 320 18.28 -18.93 -19.03
C VAL A 320 18.87 -17.98 -17.97
N ASN A 321 20.11 -18.24 -17.60
CA ASN A 321 20.85 -17.36 -16.70
C ASN A 321 21.95 -16.62 -17.46
N ASP A 322 21.64 -15.44 -17.97
CA ASP A 322 22.57 -14.58 -18.73
C ASP A 322 23.86 -14.28 -17.97
N PHE A 323 23.77 -14.20 -16.62
CA PHE A 323 24.93 -13.89 -15.78
C PHE A 323 25.99 -15.01 -15.75
N VAL A 324 25.67 -16.23 -16.19
CA VAL A 324 26.67 -17.30 -16.34
C VAL A 324 27.61 -16.98 -17.50
N THR A 325 27.07 -16.41 -18.58
CA THR A 325 27.84 -16.06 -19.79
C THR A 325 28.39 -14.64 -19.71
N GLN A 326 27.62 -13.72 -19.13
CA GLN A 326 27.98 -12.30 -19.01
C GLN A 326 27.69 -11.80 -17.59
N PRO A 327 28.61 -12.01 -16.62
CA PRO A 327 28.39 -11.68 -15.21
C PRO A 327 28.15 -10.21 -14.90
N LEU A 328 28.56 -9.30 -15.80
CA LEU A 328 28.47 -7.85 -15.60
C LEU A 328 27.24 -7.21 -16.23
N LEU A 329 26.29 -8.00 -16.75
CA LEU A 329 25.05 -7.45 -17.28
C LEU A 329 24.29 -6.71 -16.16
N PRO A 330 23.74 -5.50 -16.44
CA PRO A 330 22.95 -4.76 -15.45
C PRO A 330 21.59 -5.39 -15.21
N ARG A 331 21.09 -6.22 -16.11
CA ARG A 331 19.81 -6.95 -16.01
C ARG A 331 19.81 -8.14 -16.95
N ARG A 332 18.95 -9.13 -16.68
CA ARG A 332 18.71 -10.25 -17.60
C ARG A 332 17.98 -9.74 -18.84
N ALA A 333 18.39 -10.21 -20.00
CA ALA A 333 17.78 -9.91 -21.30
C ALA A 333 17.07 -11.13 -21.91
N SER A 334 17.59 -12.36 -21.66
CA SER A 334 17.10 -13.58 -22.30
C SER A 334 15.76 -14.11 -21.80
N GLN A 335 15.13 -13.44 -20.82
CA GLN A 335 13.82 -13.81 -20.27
C GLN A 335 12.83 -12.64 -20.37
N ALA A 336 12.96 -11.82 -21.41
CA ALA A 336 12.10 -10.65 -21.62
C ALA A 336 10.66 -11.01 -22.07
N GLY A 337 10.36 -12.30 -22.24
CA GLY A 337 9.07 -12.81 -22.71
C GLY A 337 9.07 -13.18 -24.19
N PRO A 338 7.97 -13.77 -24.69
CA PRO A 338 7.85 -14.09 -26.10
C PRO A 338 7.74 -12.83 -26.95
N GLY A 339 8.39 -12.82 -28.12
CA GLY A 339 8.06 -11.87 -29.17
C GLY A 339 6.72 -12.26 -29.79
N VAL A 340 5.86 -11.27 -30.07
CA VAL A 340 4.61 -11.45 -30.81
C VAL A 340 4.53 -10.46 -31.95
N ALA A 341 4.01 -10.89 -33.10
CA ALA A 341 3.80 -10.04 -34.25
C ALA A 341 2.54 -10.46 -35.00
N TRP A 342 1.92 -9.49 -35.63
CA TRP A 342 0.82 -9.70 -36.56
C TRP A 342 1.34 -9.55 -38.00
N LEU A 343 0.91 -10.43 -38.87
CA LEU A 343 1.25 -10.38 -40.30
C LEU A 343 0.16 -11.10 -41.13
N ASP A 344 -0.19 -10.56 -42.26
CA ASP A 344 -1.05 -11.22 -43.25
C ASP A 344 -0.15 -12.07 -44.17
N ALA A 345 0.12 -13.32 -43.76
CA ALA A 345 1.09 -14.20 -44.37
C ALA A 345 0.55 -14.84 -45.65
N ASP A 346 -0.73 -15.16 -45.72
CA ASP A 346 -1.37 -15.79 -46.88
C ASP A 346 -2.15 -14.80 -47.76
N ARG A 347 -2.20 -13.53 -47.34
CA ARG A 347 -2.83 -12.40 -48.08
C ARG A 347 -4.34 -12.55 -48.23
N ASP A 348 -4.97 -13.14 -47.25
CA ASP A 348 -6.43 -13.32 -47.23
C ASP A 348 -7.16 -12.11 -46.58
N GLY A 349 -6.41 -11.15 -46.00
CA GLY A 349 -6.91 -9.96 -45.36
C GLY A 349 -7.19 -10.15 -43.84
N TRP A 350 -6.86 -11.31 -43.28
CA TRP A 350 -6.86 -11.57 -41.86
C TRP A 350 -5.42 -11.75 -41.37
N GLU A 351 -5.01 -10.98 -40.37
CA GLU A 351 -3.65 -11.04 -39.84
C GLU A 351 -3.46 -12.31 -38.98
N GLU A 352 -2.43 -13.09 -39.30
CA GLU A 352 -1.93 -14.22 -38.52
C GLU A 352 -1.16 -13.72 -37.30
N LEU A 353 -1.19 -14.50 -36.25
CA LEU A 353 -0.40 -14.26 -35.05
C LEU A 353 0.87 -15.11 -35.08
N ALA A 354 2.02 -14.44 -35.08
CA ALA A 354 3.34 -15.08 -34.92
C ALA A 354 3.81 -14.94 -33.46
N ILE A 355 4.21 -16.04 -32.85
CA ILE A 355 4.72 -16.08 -31.45
C ILE A 355 6.06 -16.80 -31.46
N VAL A 356 7.10 -16.19 -30.85
CA VAL A 356 8.42 -16.82 -30.72
C VAL A 356 8.52 -17.41 -29.31
N GLY A 357 8.67 -18.71 -29.21
CA GLY A 357 8.79 -19.47 -27.97
C GLY A 357 9.96 -20.44 -27.96
N LYS A 358 9.97 -21.35 -26.98
CA LYS A 358 10.99 -22.40 -26.82
C LYS A 358 11.13 -23.29 -28.06
N ALA A 359 10.05 -23.56 -28.76
CA ALA A 359 10.01 -24.40 -29.97
C ALA A 359 10.38 -23.63 -31.24
N GLY A 360 10.75 -22.36 -31.15
CA GLY A 360 10.99 -21.47 -32.28
C GLY A 360 9.77 -20.59 -32.60
N LEU A 361 9.58 -20.24 -33.85
CA LEU A 361 8.45 -19.47 -34.34
C LEU A 361 7.20 -20.35 -34.43
N GLU A 362 6.14 -19.96 -33.81
CA GLU A 362 4.81 -20.56 -33.92
C GLU A 362 3.89 -19.58 -34.65
N LEU A 363 3.25 -20.05 -35.74
CA LEU A 363 2.29 -19.25 -36.52
C LEU A 363 0.88 -19.78 -36.25
N PHE A 364 -0.05 -18.87 -36.01
CA PHE A 364 -1.46 -19.15 -35.82
C PHE A 364 -2.27 -18.44 -36.88
N GLY A 365 -2.84 -19.23 -37.82
CA GLY A 365 -3.78 -18.74 -38.81
C GLY A 365 -5.04 -18.19 -38.15
N ASN A 366 -5.51 -17.08 -38.66
CA ASN A 366 -6.69 -16.36 -38.13
C ASN A 366 -7.83 -16.46 -39.12
N THR A 367 -8.98 -16.90 -38.64
CA THR A 367 -10.22 -16.87 -39.43
C THR A 367 -11.30 -16.17 -38.58
N ALA A 368 -11.55 -14.93 -38.90
CA ALA A 368 -12.55 -14.11 -38.23
C ALA A 368 -12.40 -14.10 -36.66
N GLY A 369 -11.15 -14.00 -36.19
CA GLY A 369 -10.83 -13.96 -34.76
C GLY A 369 -10.75 -15.32 -34.06
N TRP A 370 -10.75 -16.41 -34.82
CA TRP A 370 -10.44 -17.76 -34.35
C TRP A 370 -9.07 -18.17 -34.82
N PHE A 371 -8.22 -18.65 -33.89
CA PHE A 371 -6.83 -18.96 -34.17
C PHE A 371 -6.61 -20.46 -34.20
N LYS A 372 -5.90 -20.93 -35.21
CA LYS A 372 -5.47 -22.32 -35.37
C LYS A 372 -3.99 -22.36 -35.68
N ARG A 373 -3.23 -23.16 -34.88
CA ARG A 373 -1.80 -23.33 -35.15
C ARG A 373 -1.57 -23.92 -36.55
N VAL A 374 -0.70 -23.29 -37.28
CA VAL A 374 -0.25 -23.81 -38.59
C VAL A 374 0.78 -24.90 -38.35
N ASN A 375 0.48 -26.14 -38.73
CA ASN A 375 1.26 -27.33 -38.41
C ASN A 375 2.49 -27.54 -39.30
N ASP A 376 2.80 -26.65 -40.21
CA ASP A 376 3.96 -26.81 -41.10
C ASP A 376 5.00 -25.71 -40.86
N PRO A 377 6.10 -26.02 -40.14
CA PRO A 377 7.22 -25.09 -40.05
C PRO A 377 8.08 -25.02 -41.31
N SER A 378 7.78 -25.84 -42.37
CA SER A 378 8.49 -25.85 -43.63
C SER A 378 7.76 -25.08 -44.73
N ALA A 379 6.63 -24.42 -44.45
CA ALA A 379 6.14 -23.37 -45.32
C ALA A 379 7.24 -22.31 -45.40
N GLU A 380 7.99 -22.31 -46.49
CA GLU A 380 9.15 -21.46 -46.78
C GLU A 380 8.77 -20.01 -46.44
N VAL A 381 9.34 -19.51 -45.34
CA VAL A 381 9.42 -18.06 -45.12
C VAL A 381 10.29 -17.58 -46.26
N PRO A 382 9.80 -16.73 -47.16
CA PRO A 382 10.65 -16.21 -48.22
C PRO A 382 11.89 -15.60 -47.59
N ALA A 383 13.08 -16.04 -48.01
CA ALA A 383 14.33 -15.44 -47.59
C ALA A 383 14.24 -13.94 -47.93
N TRP A 384 14.25 -13.11 -46.88
CA TRP A 384 14.41 -11.67 -47.04
C TRP A 384 15.84 -11.46 -47.47
N ASP A 385 16.06 -11.14 -48.73
CA ASP A 385 17.34 -10.63 -49.21
C ASP A 385 17.68 -9.37 -48.42
N ALA A 386 18.90 -9.35 -47.83
CA ALA A 386 19.45 -8.35 -46.96
C ALA A 386 19.71 -7.00 -47.69
#